data_fef01e6b3e9469fc8908b7bb2cf2b0f5
#
_entry.id   fef01e6b3e9469fc8908b7bb2cf2b0f5
#
_cell.length_a   1.000
_cell.length_b   1.000
_cell.length_c   1.000
_cell.angle_alpha   90.00
_cell.angle_beta   90.00
_cell.angle_gamma   90.00
#
_symmetry.space_group_name_H-M   'P 1'
#
loop_
_entity.id
_entity.type
_entity.pdbx_description
1 polymer ?
#
loop_
_entity_poly.entity_id
_entity_poly.type
_entity_poly.pdbx_seq_one_letter_code
_entity_poly.pdbx_strand_id
1 'polypeptide(L)'
;MSLISMHGAWLSFSDLPLLDNAELHIEDNERVCLVGRNGAGKSTLMKILNREQGLDDGRIVYEQDLIVSRLQQDPPRNVTGSVYDFVAEGISEQAEYLKRYHEISHLVMTDPSDKNLNELAKVQEMLDHHGLWQLENRINEVLAQLGLEADMELSALSGGWLRKAALGRALVSGPKVLLLDEPTNHLDIEAIDWLEGFLKTFNGTIIFISHDRSFIRNMATRIVDLDRGKLVTYPGDYDTYLLEKEENLRVEELQNAEFDRKLAQEEVWIRQGIKARRTRNEGRVRALKAMRRERSERREVMGSAKMQVEEASRSGKIVFEMENVNYSVDGKVLVNDFSARVQRGDKIALIGPNGCGKTTLLKLMLGQLQADSGRIHCGTKLEVAYFDQHRAELDPDRTVMDNLAEGKQEVMVNGKPRHVLGYLQDFLFHPKRAMTPVRALSGGERNRLLLARLFLKPSNLLILDEPTNDLDVETLELLEELIDGYQGTVMLVSHDRQFVDNTVTECWIFEGEGRIGQYVGGYHDARGQQSQSMAQKQARTKSVAEPVVAKAETAKKSPAKMSYNLQRELEGLPQRLEELEAALEALQIQVADASFFTQPHDYTQKVLAELSQAEQALEEAFERWEYLESLKNGA
;
A
#
# COMPACT_ATOMS: atom_id res chain seq x y z
N MET A 1 -22.34 11.80 17.88
CA MET A 1 -22.27 13.29 17.88
C MET A 1 -21.12 13.69 16.96
N SER A 2 -21.33 14.71 16.13
CA SER A 2 -20.29 15.15 15.20
C SER A 2 -19.17 15.86 15.96
N LEU A 3 -17.94 15.36 15.84
CA LEU A 3 -16.74 15.95 16.42
C LEU A 3 -16.27 17.16 15.61
N ILE A 4 -16.33 17.04 14.26
CA ILE A 4 -15.94 18.08 13.32
C ILE A 4 -17.02 18.19 12.25
N SER A 5 -17.50 19.39 11.97
CA SER A 5 -18.44 19.67 10.88
C SER A 5 -17.90 20.80 10.00
N MET A 6 -17.66 20.53 8.74
CA MET A 6 -17.22 21.48 7.75
C MET A 6 -18.35 21.75 6.75
N HIS A 7 -18.67 23.01 6.52
CA HIS A 7 -19.78 23.45 5.68
C HIS A 7 -19.34 24.46 4.64
N GLY A 8 -19.64 24.20 3.38
CA GLY A 8 -19.40 25.11 2.27
C GLY A 8 -17.94 25.49 2.10
N ALA A 9 -17.01 24.57 2.43
CA ALA A 9 -15.59 24.88 2.45
C ALA A 9 -15.06 25.16 1.05
N TRP A 10 -14.37 26.31 0.92
CA TRP A 10 -13.73 26.72 -0.30
C TRP A 10 -12.28 27.13 -0.03
N LEU A 11 -11.35 26.62 -0.85
CA LEU A 11 -9.93 26.92 -0.76
C LEU A 11 -9.27 26.81 -2.13
N SER A 12 -8.46 27.81 -2.51
CA SER A 12 -7.73 27.81 -3.75
C SER A 12 -6.32 28.39 -3.61
N PHE A 13 -5.32 27.72 -4.18
CA PHE A 13 -3.95 28.25 -4.31
C PHE A 13 -3.59 28.62 -5.76
N SER A 14 -4.49 28.32 -6.71
CA SER A 14 -4.28 28.51 -8.14
C SER A 14 -5.61 28.76 -8.83
N ASP A 15 -5.62 28.78 -10.16
CA ASP A 15 -6.86 28.96 -10.96
C ASP A 15 -7.96 27.92 -10.65
N LEU A 16 -7.59 26.75 -10.13
CA LEU A 16 -8.53 25.69 -9.77
C LEU A 16 -8.61 25.53 -8.26
N PRO A 17 -9.83 25.57 -7.66
CA PRO A 17 -9.98 25.35 -6.24
C PRO A 17 -9.65 23.91 -5.85
N LEU A 18 -8.96 23.76 -4.70
CA LEU A 18 -8.72 22.47 -4.04
C LEU A 18 -9.96 21.97 -3.32
N LEU A 19 -10.75 22.88 -2.74
CA LEU A 19 -12.05 22.59 -2.15
C LEU A 19 -13.08 23.53 -2.80
N ASP A 20 -14.20 22.99 -3.24
CA ASP A 20 -15.25 23.69 -3.96
C ASP A 20 -16.60 23.35 -3.33
N ASN A 21 -17.07 24.19 -2.41
CA ASN A 21 -18.27 24.00 -1.61
C ASN A 21 -18.31 22.62 -0.94
N ALA A 22 -17.19 22.23 -0.31
CA ALA A 22 -17.03 20.91 0.26
C ALA A 22 -17.71 20.80 1.63
N GLU A 23 -18.37 19.66 1.87
CA GLU A 23 -19.00 19.32 3.14
C GLU A 23 -18.39 18.06 3.73
N LEU A 24 -18.14 18.07 5.04
CA LEU A 24 -17.58 16.91 5.75
C LEU A 24 -18.07 16.90 7.20
N HIS A 25 -18.57 15.73 7.63
CA HIS A 25 -18.96 15.49 9.01
C HIS A 25 -18.17 14.29 9.54
N ILE A 26 -17.53 14.46 10.69
CA ILE A 26 -16.75 13.42 11.37
C ILE A 26 -17.43 13.12 12.70
N GLU A 27 -17.74 11.85 12.92
CA GLU A 27 -18.37 11.36 14.13
C GLU A 27 -17.35 10.68 15.08
N ASP A 28 -17.80 10.39 16.30
CA ASP A 28 -16.95 9.74 17.31
C ASP A 28 -16.70 8.26 16.95
N ASN A 29 -15.48 7.78 17.23
CA ASN A 29 -15.05 6.41 16.98
C ASN A 29 -15.11 5.94 15.51
N GLU A 30 -15.11 6.86 14.55
CA GLU A 30 -15.00 6.53 13.13
C GLU A 30 -13.54 6.30 12.70
N ARG A 31 -13.39 5.48 11.65
CA ARG A 31 -12.12 5.31 10.94
C ARG A 31 -12.33 5.73 9.49
N VAL A 32 -12.03 7.00 9.22
CA VAL A 32 -12.29 7.64 7.94
C VAL A 32 -11.03 7.60 7.08
N CYS A 33 -11.10 6.93 5.94
CA CYS A 33 -10.04 6.97 4.94
C CYS A 33 -10.30 8.10 3.94
N LEU A 34 -9.34 9.02 3.77
CA LEU A 34 -9.36 10.02 2.72
C LEU A 34 -8.62 9.48 1.50
N VAL A 35 -9.36 9.23 0.43
CA VAL A 35 -8.81 8.82 -0.86
C VAL A 35 -8.88 9.94 -1.88
N GLY A 36 -8.23 9.77 -3.01
CA GLY A 36 -8.20 10.73 -4.11
C GLY A 36 -6.83 10.81 -4.76
N ARG A 37 -6.75 11.38 -5.94
CA ARG A 37 -5.52 11.50 -6.72
C ARG A 37 -4.42 12.28 -6.00
N ASN A 38 -3.17 12.00 -6.34
CA ASN A 38 -2.05 12.81 -5.86
C ASN A 38 -2.18 14.26 -6.34
N GLY A 39 -2.01 15.20 -5.40
CA GLY A 39 -2.22 16.64 -5.66
C GLY A 39 -3.67 17.10 -5.56
N ALA A 40 -4.65 16.24 -5.27
CA ALA A 40 -6.06 16.63 -5.08
C ALA A 40 -6.30 17.53 -3.86
N GLY A 41 -5.37 17.58 -2.89
CA GLY A 41 -5.50 18.41 -1.69
C GLY A 41 -5.73 17.64 -0.40
N LYS A 42 -5.54 16.30 -0.38
CA LYS A 42 -5.74 15.46 0.81
C LYS A 42 -4.96 15.94 2.04
N SER A 43 -3.64 16.12 1.90
CA SER A 43 -2.77 16.62 2.99
C SER A 43 -3.11 18.06 3.38
N THR A 44 -3.61 18.88 2.46
CA THR A 44 -4.11 20.23 2.77
C THR A 44 -5.39 20.15 3.61
N LEU A 45 -6.31 19.23 3.27
CA LEU A 45 -7.50 18.99 4.08
C LEU A 45 -7.13 18.54 5.50
N MET A 46 -6.11 17.66 5.65
CA MET A 46 -5.59 17.29 6.97
C MET A 46 -5.07 18.49 7.75
N LYS A 47 -4.35 19.42 7.10
CA LYS A 47 -3.88 20.67 7.74
C LYS A 47 -5.04 21.56 8.17
N ILE A 48 -6.10 21.63 7.37
CA ILE A 48 -7.32 22.38 7.71
C ILE A 48 -7.98 21.77 8.96
N LEU A 49 -8.17 20.44 8.98
CA LEU A 49 -8.75 19.73 10.12
C LEU A 49 -7.91 19.86 11.39
N ASN A 50 -6.59 20.01 11.25
CA ASN A 50 -5.64 20.26 12.36
C ASN A 50 -5.49 21.76 12.72
N ARG A 51 -6.29 22.65 12.13
CA ARG A 51 -6.25 24.11 12.35
C ARG A 51 -4.93 24.77 11.93
N GLU A 52 -4.09 24.11 11.14
CA GLU A 52 -2.82 24.66 10.60
C GLU A 52 -3.05 25.56 9.39
N GLN A 53 -4.16 25.36 8.68
CA GLN A 53 -4.54 26.08 7.47
C GLN A 53 -5.98 26.57 7.55
N GLY A 54 -6.23 27.84 7.24
CA GLY A 54 -7.57 28.40 7.15
C GLY A 54 -8.23 28.10 5.80
N LEU A 55 -9.55 28.26 5.75
CA LEU A 55 -10.35 28.27 4.52
C LEU A 55 -10.41 29.71 3.96
N ASP A 56 -10.59 29.85 2.64
CA ASP A 56 -10.88 31.14 2.02
C ASP A 56 -12.36 31.50 2.18
N ASP A 57 -13.27 30.51 2.16
CA ASP A 57 -14.70 30.67 2.46
C ASP A 57 -15.26 29.40 3.09
N GLY A 58 -16.43 29.51 3.73
CA GLY A 58 -17.03 28.42 4.48
C GLY A 58 -16.70 28.45 5.98
N ARG A 59 -17.09 27.41 6.71
CA ARG A 59 -16.87 27.34 8.17
C ARG A 59 -16.59 25.91 8.62
N ILE A 60 -15.78 25.80 9.69
CA ILE A 60 -15.56 24.54 10.38
C ILE A 60 -15.98 24.71 11.84
N VAL A 61 -16.76 23.77 12.34
CA VAL A 61 -17.22 23.71 13.72
C VAL A 61 -16.59 22.48 14.37
N TYR A 62 -15.95 22.67 15.50
CA TYR A 62 -15.35 21.62 16.32
C TYR A 62 -16.16 21.44 17.59
N GLU A 63 -16.23 20.21 18.11
CA GLU A 63 -16.72 19.97 19.48
C GLU A 63 -15.88 20.77 20.48
N GLN A 64 -16.50 21.17 21.60
CA GLN A 64 -15.80 21.90 22.65
C GLN A 64 -14.65 21.06 23.21
N ASP A 65 -13.51 21.69 23.44
CA ASP A 65 -12.28 21.08 23.98
C ASP A 65 -11.73 19.89 23.17
N LEU A 66 -12.09 19.81 21.86
CA LEU A 66 -11.60 18.77 20.97
C LEU A 66 -10.10 18.90 20.73
N ILE A 67 -9.35 17.87 21.16
CA ILE A 67 -7.93 17.72 20.87
C ILE A 67 -7.80 16.92 19.57
N VAL A 68 -7.19 17.54 18.58
CA VAL A 68 -6.84 16.94 17.29
C VAL A 68 -5.33 16.88 17.22
N SER A 69 -4.78 15.75 16.82
CA SER A 69 -3.33 15.59 16.64
C SER A 69 -3.02 14.97 15.29
N ARG A 70 -1.91 15.38 14.68
CA ARG A 70 -1.52 14.93 13.36
C ARG A 70 -0.14 14.27 13.36
N LEU A 71 -0.06 13.06 12.80
CA LEU A 71 1.20 12.44 12.41
C LEU A 71 1.59 12.99 11.02
N GLN A 72 2.74 13.65 10.95
CA GLN A 72 3.27 14.17 9.69
C GLN A 72 3.80 13.05 8.79
N GLN A 73 3.75 13.28 7.49
CA GLN A 73 4.16 12.31 6.46
C GLN A 73 5.62 11.89 6.63
N ASP A 74 6.54 12.85 6.75
CA ASP A 74 7.95 12.59 6.98
C ASP A 74 8.32 12.85 8.45
N PRO A 75 8.91 11.86 9.16
CA PRO A 75 9.52 12.15 10.43
C PRO A 75 10.68 13.13 10.21
N PRO A 76 10.91 14.08 11.13
CA PRO A 76 11.97 15.08 10.97
C PRO A 76 13.32 14.39 10.83
N ARG A 77 13.99 14.62 9.70
CA ARG A 77 15.36 14.17 9.45
C ARG A 77 16.33 15.09 10.21
N ASN A 78 17.31 14.55 10.89
CA ASN A 78 18.31 15.27 11.72
C ASN A 78 17.79 15.76 13.08
N VAL A 79 16.90 15.02 13.73
CA VAL A 79 16.55 15.27 15.12
C VAL A 79 17.62 14.64 16.01
N THR A 80 18.16 15.46 16.92
CA THR A 80 19.09 15.04 17.98
C THR A 80 18.35 15.01 19.31
N GLY A 81 18.74 14.13 20.21
CA GLY A 81 18.15 14.00 21.53
C GLY A 81 17.49 12.64 21.78
N SER A 82 16.91 12.50 22.97
CA SER A 82 16.29 11.26 23.38
C SER A 82 14.88 11.08 22.79
N VAL A 83 14.40 9.84 22.75
CA VAL A 83 13.01 9.50 22.38
C VAL A 83 12.04 10.20 23.33
N TYR A 84 12.37 10.26 24.64
CA TYR A 84 11.57 10.96 25.63
C TYR A 84 11.37 12.43 25.28
N ASP A 85 12.46 13.15 24.98
CA ASP A 85 12.43 14.58 24.64
C ASP A 85 11.54 14.85 23.42
N PHE A 86 11.66 13.98 22.42
CA PHE A 86 10.90 14.10 21.18
C PHE A 86 9.40 13.86 21.40
N VAL A 87 9.03 12.85 22.21
CA VAL A 87 7.63 12.58 22.54
C VAL A 87 7.05 13.69 23.41
N ALA A 88 7.82 14.20 24.37
CA ALA A 88 7.41 15.33 25.23
C ALA A 88 7.07 16.59 24.43
N GLU A 89 7.70 16.84 23.29
CA GLU A 89 7.37 17.98 22.40
C GLU A 89 5.90 17.98 21.92
N GLY A 90 5.23 16.84 21.96
CA GLY A 90 3.79 16.75 21.64
C GLY A 90 2.87 17.47 22.62
N ILE A 91 3.38 17.88 23.80
CA ILE A 91 2.65 18.60 24.87
C ILE A 91 2.88 20.12 24.83
N SER A 92 3.49 20.66 23.78
CA SER A 92 3.69 22.09 23.51
C SER A 92 4.39 22.88 24.64
N GLU A 93 3.66 23.71 25.40
CA GLU A 93 4.23 24.71 26.33
C GLU A 93 4.92 24.14 27.57
N GLN A 94 4.61 22.90 27.94
CA GLN A 94 5.06 22.27 29.19
C GLN A 94 6.21 21.27 28.98
N ALA A 95 6.56 21.01 27.72
CA ALA A 95 7.60 20.05 27.36
C ALA A 95 8.96 20.35 27.98
N GLU A 96 9.33 21.64 28.08
CA GLU A 96 10.63 22.08 28.60
C GLU A 96 10.86 21.65 30.06
N TYR A 97 9.82 21.75 30.91
CA TYR A 97 9.93 21.31 32.30
C TYR A 97 10.08 19.79 32.42
N LEU A 98 9.38 19.04 31.59
CA LEU A 98 9.44 17.57 31.58
C LEU A 98 10.78 17.07 31.04
N LYS A 99 11.30 17.68 29.98
CA LYS A 99 12.64 17.39 29.44
C LYS A 99 13.70 17.66 30.50
N ARG A 100 13.62 18.82 31.17
CA ARG A 100 14.58 19.18 32.23
C ARG A 100 14.52 18.23 33.40
N TYR A 101 13.33 17.80 33.82
CA TYR A 101 13.15 16.76 34.84
C TYR A 101 13.81 15.44 34.45
N HIS A 102 13.60 15.00 33.24
CA HIS A 102 14.19 13.76 32.73
C HIS A 102 15.72 13.84 32.71
N GLU A 103 16.30 14.89 32.15
CA GLU A 103 17.74 15.12 32.12
C GLU A 103 18.37 15.12 33.53
N ILE A 104 17.80 15.91 34.48
CA ILE A 104 18.39 16.03 35.82
C ILE A 104 18.22 14.75 36.62
N SER A 105 17.13 14.00 36.42
CA SER A 105 16.93 12.71 37.06
C SER A 105 18.02 11.71 36.64
N HIS A 106 18.38 11.66 35.36
CA HIS A 106 19.49 10.85 34.87
C HIS A 106 20.85 11.31 35.39
N LEU A 107 21.07 12.63 35.44
CA LEU A 107 22.31 13.19 36.00
C LEU A 107 22.49 12.81 37.46
N VAL A 108 21.43 12.86 38.26
CA VAL A 108 21.47 12.47 39.68
C VAL A 108 21.77 10.97 39.86
N MET A 109 21.31 10.11 38.94
CA MET A 109 21.65 8.68 39.00
C MET A 109 23.14 8.41 38.74
N THR A 110 23.80 9.24 37.93
CA THR A 110 25.21 9.09 37.57
C THR A 110 26.14 9.94 38.48
N ASP A 111 25.70 11.14 38.87
CA ASP A 111 26.41 12.10 39.75
C ASP A 111 25.47 12.69 40.80
N PRO A 112 25.32 12.05 41.97
CA PRO A 112 24.45 12.51 43.05
C PRO A 112 25.04 13.67 43.88
N SER A 113 25.60 14.68 43.19
CA SER A 113 26.13 15.88 43.85
C SER A 113 25.02 16.75 44.46
N ASP A 114 25.35 17.48 45.54
CA ASP A 114 24.39 18.41 46.19
C ASP A 114 23.82 19.44 45.20
N LYS A 115 24.58 19.81 44.18
CA LYS A 115 24.15 20.73 43.13
C LYS A 115 23.03 20.10 42.29
N ASN A 116 23.22 18.86 41.82
CA ASN A 116 22.25 18.15 40.99
C ASN A 116 20.99 17.79 41.79
N LEU A 117 21.12 17.41 43.07
CA LEU A 117 19.99 17.15 43.96
C LEU A 117 19.16 18.40 44.21
N ASN A 118 19.82 19.56 44.44
CA ASN A 118 19.11 20.84 44.62
C ASN A 118 18.41 21.30 43.33
N GLU A 119 18.99 21.02 42.17
CA GLU A 119 18.36 21.33 40.88
C GLU A 119 17.16 20.40 40.62
N LEU A 120 17.27 19.11 40.90
CA LEU A 120 16.16 18.18 40.85
C LEU A 120 14.98 18.63 41.70
N ALA A 121 15.25 19.01 42.96
CA ALA A 121 14.22 19.50 43.88
C ALA A 121 13.49 20.73 43.32
N LYS A 122 14.21 21.70 42.73
CA LYS A 122 13.60 22.87 42.08
C LYS A 122 12.71 22.50 40.89
N VAL A 123 13.17 21.58 40.05
CA VAL A 123 12.38 21.15 38.88
C VAL A 123 11.15 20.39 39.35
N GLN A 124 11.25 19.57 40.41
CA GLN A 124 10.09 18.89 41.00
C GLN A 124 9.06 19.89 41.58
N GLU A 125 9.52 20.95 42.28
CA GLU A 125 8.65 22.02 42.75
C GLU A 125 7.91 22.73 41.61
N MET A 126 8.60 22.93 40.45
CA MET A 126 7.96 23.49 39.27
C MET A 126 6.92 22.53 38.68
N LEU A 127 7.20 21.21 38.60
CA LEU A 127 6.23 20.20 38.13
C LEU A 127 5.02 20.14 39.06
N ASP A 128 5.21 20.21 40.38
CA ASP A 128 4.12 20.26 41.37
C ASP A 128 3.26 21.51 41.19
N HIS A 129 3.90 22.68 41.05
CA HIS A 129 3.20 23.96 40.90
C HIS A 129 2.34 24.00 39.63
N HIS A 130 2.81 23.38 38.54
CA HIS A 130 2.11 23.32 37.25
C HIS A 130 1.24 22.07 37.07
N GLY A 131 1.24 21.14 38.04
CA GLY A 131 0.45 19.89 37.97
C GLY A 131 0.86 18.93 36.86
N LEU A 132 2.15 18.89 36.48
CA LEU A 132 2.63 18.21 35.28
C LEU A 132 2.90 16.71 35.46
N TRP A 133 2.77 16.15 36.64
CA TRP A 133 3.00 14.72 36.90
C TRP A 133 2.08 13.81 36.11
N GLN A 134 0.86 14.25 35.80
CA GLN A 134 -0.05 13.48 34.97
C GLN A 134 0.47 13.37 33.54
N LEU A 135 1.14 14.41 33.03
CA LEU A 135 1.72 14.42 31.70
C LEU A 135 2.98 13.57 31.61
N GLU A 136 3.81 13.59 32.67
CA GLU A 136 4.99 12.70 32.76
C GLU A 136 4.58 11.24 32.77
N ASN A 137 3.59 10.86 33.58
CA ASN A 137 3.03 9.50 33.55
C ASN A 137 2.50 9.12 32.19
N ARG A 138 1.84 10.05 31.51
CA ARG A 138 1.32 9.81 30.15
C ARG A 138 2.41 9.59 29.12
N ILE A 139 3.52 10.34 29.18
CA ILE A 139 4.68 10.10 28.31
C ILE A 139 5.18 8.67 28.51
N ASN A 140 5.40 8.25 29.76
CA ASN A 140 5.89 6.92 30.10
C ASN A 140 4.90 5.81 29.64
N GLU A 141 3.60 6.04 29.81
CA GLU A 141 2.55 5.12 29.34
C GLU A 141 2.58 4.97 27.81
N VAL A 142 2.66 6.07 27.08
CA VAL A 142 2.74 6.07 25.60
C VAL A 142 4.01 5.37 25.13
N LEU A 143 5.17 5.64 25.75
CA LEU A 143 6.43 4.98 25.43
C LEU A 143 6.32 3.46 25.66
N ALA A 144 5.76 3.05 26.78
CA ALA A 144 5.54 1.63 27.09
C ALA A 144 4.59 0.94 26.09
N GLN A 145 3.48 1.60 25.73
CA GLN A 145 2.53 1.07 24.71
C GLN A 145 3.18 0.89 23.34
N LEU A 146 4.10 1.76 22.95
CA LEU A 146 4.81 1.72 21.68
C LEU A 146 6.06 0.83 21.72
N GLY A 147 6.45 0.35 22.92
CA GLY A 147 7.67 -0.44 23.13
C GLY A 147 8.94 0.37 22.91
N LEU A 148 8.92 1.67 23.22
CA LEU A 148 10.04 2.60 23.08
C LEU A 148 10.76 2.76 24.40
N GLU A 149 12.09 2.77 24.39
CA GLU A 149 12.90 3.12 25.55
C GLU A 149 13.16 4.64 25.55
N ALA A 150 12.96 5.28 26.70
CA ALA A 150 13.01 6.74 26.87
C ALA A 150 14.36 7.34 26.45
N ASP A 151 15.45 6.66 26.80
CA ASP A 151 16.83 7.13 26.64
C ASP A 151 17.46 6.82 25.29
N MET A 152 16.74 6.13 24.38
CA MET A 152 17.27 5.87 23.04
C MET A 152 17.51 7.17 22.28
N GLU A 153 18.68 7.28 21.67
CA GLU A 153 19.00 8.38 20.76
C GLU A 153 18.23 8.26 19.45
N LEU A 154 17.54 9.33 19.04
CA LEU A 154 16.78 9.37 17.80
C LEU A 154 17.64 9.10 16.56
N SER A 155 18.90 9.54 16.58
CA SER A 155 19.88 9.33 15.50
C SER A 155 20.24 7.86 15.26
N ALA A 156 20.07 7.02 16.28
CA ALA A 156 20.35 5.58 16.21
C ALA A 156 19.15 4.74 15.75
N LEU A 157 17.96 5.35 15.65
CA LEU A 157 16.73 4.64 15.32
C LEU A 157 16.61 4.34 13.82
N SER A 158 16.11 3.14 13.51
CA SER A 158 15.65 2.84 12.16
C SER A 158 14.39 3.64 11.79
N GLY A 159 14.08 3.76 10.49
CA GLY A 159 12.92 4.50 10.03
C GLY A 159 11.60 4.07 10.68
N GLY A 160 11.41 2.75 10.92
CA GLY A 160 10.23 2.22 11.60
C GLY A 160 10.14 2.65 13.07
N TRP A 161 11.26 2.64 13.79
CA TRP A 161 11.33 3.10 15.17
C TRP A 161 11.13 4.61 15.30
N LEU A 162 11.69 5.40 14.36
CA LEU A 162 11.48 6.84 14.31
C LEU A 162 9.99 7.18 14.05
N ARG A 163 9.31 6.35 13.23
CA ARG A 163 7.87 6.48 12.99
C ARG A 163 7.06 6.19 14.25
N LYS A 164 7.44 5.17 15.02
CA LYS A 164 6.83 4.90 16.34
C LYS A 164 7.00 6.08 17.29
N ALA A 165 8.18 6.68 17.36
CA ALA A 165 8.43 7.86 18.17
C ALA A 165 7.56 9.06 17.74
N ALA A 166 7.42 9.29 16.41
CA ALA A 166 6.55 10.33 15.87
C ALA A 166 5.07 10.08 16.21
N LEU A 167 4.63 8.82 16.19
CA LEU A 167 3.29 8.44 16.65
C LEU A 167 3.13 8.71 18.16
N GLY A 168 4.13 8.40 18.98
CA GLY A 168 4.16 8.72 20.41
C GLY A 168 3.97 10.21 20.66
N ARG A 169 4.69 11.05 19.91
CA ARG A 169 4.55 12.50 19.96
C ARG A 169 3.12 12.97 19.62
N ALA A 170 2.46 12.32 18.66
CA ALA A 170 1.07 12.65 18.32
C ALA A 170 0.07 12.18 19.38
N LEU A 171 0.34 11.07 20.08
CA LEU A 171 -0.55 10.46 21.06
C LEU A 171 -0.48 11.08 22.45
N VAL A 172 0.68 11.63 22.81
CA VAL A 172 0.93 12.12 24.17
C VAL A 172 -0.02 13.23 24.60
N SER A 173 -0.54 14.03 23.66
CA SER A 173 -1.57 15.04 23.92
C SER A 173 -2.95 14.44 24.25
N GLY A 174 -3.14 13.14 24.08
CA GLY A 174 -4.42 12.42 24.25
C GLY A 174 -5.50 12.85 23.29
N PRO A 175 -5.23 12.78 22.00
CA PRO A 175 -6.18 13.27 21.01
C PRO A 175 -7.45 12.41 20.97
N LYS A 176 -8.60 13.07 20.80
CA LYS A 176 -9.86 12.42 20.47
C LYS A 176 -9.95 12.14 18.96
N VAL A 177 -9.24 12.95 18.16
CA VAL A 177 -9.11 12.76 16.70
C VAL A 177 -7.64 12.68 16.32
N LEU A 178 -7.23 11.55 15.72
CA LEU A 178 -5.89 11.31 15.23
C LEU A 178 -5.87 11.39 13.70
N LEU A 179 -5.05 12.27 13.16
CA LEU A 179 -4.86 12.46 11.72
C LEU A 179 -3.56 11.79 11.29
N LEU A 180 -3.63 10.87 10.33
CA LEU A 180 -2.49 10.11 9.82
C LEU A 180 -2.30 10.36 8.32
N ASP A 181 -1.20 11.01 7.94
CA ASP A 181 -0.88 11.31 6.55
C ASP A 181 0.15 10.28 6.04
N GLU A 182 -0.30 9.35 5.19
CA GLU A 182 0.47 8.22 4.64
C GLU A 182 1.25 7.44 5.73
N PRO A 183 0.56 6.87 6.74
CA PRO A 183 1.25 6.25 7.88
C PRO A 183 2.02 4.97 7.51
N THR A 184 1.71 4.33 6.39
CA THR A 184 2.33 3.08 5.91
C THR A 184 3.56 3.31 5.03
N ASN A 185 3.77 4.53 4.49
CA ASN A 185 4.89 4.82 3.61
C ASN A 185 6.25 4.55 4.27
N HIS A 186 7.15 3.90 3.54
CA HIS A 186 8.50 3.52 3.97
C HIS A 186 8.57 2.56 5.18
N LEU A 187 7.44 2.02 5.63
CA LEU A 187 7.40 0.96 6.64
C LEU A 187 7.52 -0.41 5.97
N ASP A 188 8.21 -1.33 6.65
CA ASP A 188 8.16 -2.73 6.28
C ASP A 188 6.84 -3.38 6.76
N ILE A 189 6.55 -4.55 6.21
CA ILE A 189 5.27 -5.23 6.45
C ILE A 189 5.03 -5.51 7.94
N GLU A 190 6.10 -5.85 8.70
CA GLU A 190 5.98 -6.12 10.14
C GLU A 190 5.61 -4.85 10.92
N ALA A 191 6.16 -3.70 10.53
CA ALA A 191 5.81 -2.41 11.11
C ALA A 191 4.39 -1.98 10.73
N ILE A 192 3.92 -2.30 9.52
CA ILE A 192 2.54 -2.05 9.09
C ILE A 192 1.57 -2.93 9.90
N ASP A 193 1.85 -4.24 10.06
CA ASP A 193 1.04 -5.15 10.88
C ASP A 193 0.93 -4.67 12.33
N TRP A 194 2.05 -4.24 12.90
CA TRP A 194 2.08 -3.66 14.24
C TRP A 194 1.22 -2.39 14.31
N LEU A 195 1.35 -1.47 13.33
CA LEU A 195 0.59 -0.23 13.28
C LEU A 195 -0.92 -0.49 13.18
N GLU A 196 -1.33 -1.42 12.31
CA GLU A 196 -2.73 -1.85 12.20
C GLU A 196 -3.26 -2.36 13.55
N GLY A 197 -2.51 -3.25 14.21
CA GLY A 197 -2.86 -3.79 15.53
C GLY A 197 -3.03 -2.69 16.57
N PHE A 198 -2.11 -1.74 16.61
CA PHE A 198 -2.16 -0.60 17.52
C PHE A 198 -3.36 0.31 17.25
N LEU A 199 -3.58 0.71 15.99
CA LEU A 199 -4.66 1.62 15.63
C LEU A 199 -6.06 1.00 15.83
N LYS A 200 -6.19 -0.33 15.74
CA LYS A 200 -7.43 -1.04 16.07
C LYS A 200 -7.81 -0.90 17.55
N THR A 201 -6.81 -0.79 18.44
CA THR A 201 -7.03 -0.61 19.90
C THR A 201 -7.19 0.85 20.30
N PHE A 202 -6.92 1.80 19.42
CA PHE A 202 -7.03 3.22 19.71
C PHE A 202 -8.49 3.62 19.96
N ASN A 203 -8.75 4.23 21.15
CA ASN A 203 -10.05 4.76 21.53
C ASN A 203 -10.20 6.21 21.06
N GLY A 204 -10.84 6.40 19.92
CA GLY A 204 -11.06 7.71 19.30
C GLY A 204 -11.24 7.61 17.81
N THR A 205 -11.45 8.73 17.17
CA THR A 205 -11.64 8.83 15.73
C THR A 205 -10.30 8.92 15.00
N ILE A 206 -10.14 8.16 13.95
CA ILE A 206 -8.95 8.19 13.09
C ILE A 206 -9.36 8.68 11.71
N ILE A 207 -8.67 9.71 11.21
CA ILE A 207 -8.77 10.13 9.81
C ILE A 207 -7.41 9.87 9.19
N PHE A 208 -7.35 9.08 8.14
CA PHE A 208 -6.08 8.71 7.54
C PHE A 208 -6.10 8.80 6.01
N ILE A 209 -4.94 9.12 5.45
CA ILE A 209 -4.65 9.01 4.03
C ILE A 209 -3.76 7.79 3.88
N SER A 210 -4.08 6.88 3.00
CA SER A 210 -3.19 5.78 2.61
C SER A 210 -3.45 5.35 1.18
N HIS A 211 -2.42 4.84 0.55
CA HIS A 211 -2.48 4.19 -0.75
C HIS A 211 -2.31 2.67 -0.65
N ASP A 212 -2.03 2.16 0.56
CA ASP A 212 -2.01 0.72 0.86
C ASP A 212 -3.45 0.18 0.95
N ARG A 213 -3.85 -0.56 -0.08
CA ARG A 213 -5.20 -1.12 -0.21
C ARG A 213 -5.54 -2.13 0.91
N SER A 214 -4.56 -2.91 1.36
CA SER A 214 -4.72 -3.86 2.46
C SER A 214 -4.95 -3.12 3.77
N PHE A 215 -4.19 -2.06 4.04
CA PHE A 215 -4.38 -1.21 5.20
C PHE A 215 -5.75 -0.52 5.20
N ILE A 216 -6.20 0.00 4.05
CA ILE A 216 -7.52 0.62 3.91
C ILE A 216 -8.62 -0.40 4.23
N ARG A 217 -8.58 -1.62 3.66
CA ARG A 217 -9.56 -2.69 3.94
C ARG A 217 -9.63 -3.07 5.40
N ASN A 218 -8.48 -3.14 6.08
CA ASN A 218 -8.38 -3.57 7.46
C ASN A 218 -8.80 -2.49 8.46
N MET A 219 -8.76 -1.22 8.07
CA MET A 219 -8.91 -0.08 8.97
C MET A 219 -10.14 0.78 8.69
N ALA A 220 -10.52 1.01 7.43
CA ALA A 220 -11.57 1.96 7.08
C ALA A 220 -12.96 1.44 7.45
N THR A 221 -13.75 2.28 8.13
CA THR A 221 -15.19 2.08 8.33
C THR A 221 -16.01 2.97 7.41
N ARG A 222 -15.38 4.00 6.84
CA ARG A 222 -15.97 4.94 5.90
C ARG A 222 -14.87 5.52 5.01
N ILE A 223 -15.18 5.72 3.74
CA ILE A 223 -14.28 6.31 2.76
C ILE A 223 -14.82 7.66 2.32
N VAL A 224 -13.94 8.64 2.25
CA VAL A 224 -14.21 9.99 1.73
C VAL A 224 -13.30 10.23 0.55
N ASP A 225 -13.86 10.36 -0.64
CA ASP A 225 -13.12 10.61 -1.87
C ASP A 225 -13.07 12.11 -2.16
N LEU A 226 -11.87 12.65 -2.30
CA LEU A 226 -11.62 14.03 -2.73
C LEU A 226 -11.33 14.02 -4.22
N ASP A 227 -12.34 14.28 -5.02
CA ASP A 227 -12.22 14.41 -6.47
C ASP A 227 -12.64 15.79 -6.95
N ARG A 228 -11.78 16.42 -7.74
CA ARG A 228 -12.05 17.71 -8.41
C ARG A 228 -12.57 18.82 -7.47
N GLY A 229 -12.13 18.80 -6.20
CA GLY A 229 -12.48 19.75 -5.15
C GLY A 229 -13.77 19.43 -4.40
N LYS A 230 -14.45 18.35 -4.72
CA LYS A 230 -15.64 17.87 -4.01
C LYS A 230 -15.29 16.69 -3.12
N LEU A 231 -15.94 16.61 -1.97
CA LEU A 231 -15.89 15.47 -1.06
C LEU A 231 -17.13 14.60 -1.26
N VAL A 232 -16.90 13.36 -1.64
CA VAL A 232 -17.95 12.34 -1.78
C VAL A 232 -17.74 11.28 -0.71
N THR A 233 -18.75 11.01 0.08
CA THR A 233 -18.69 10.04 1.18
C THR A 233 -19.31 8.72 0.72
N TYR A 234 -18.56 7.63 0.92
CA TYR A 234 -18.99 6.27 0.67
C TYR A 234 -19.03 5.53 2.01
N PRO A 235 -20.22 5.07 2.44
CA PRO A 235 -20.34 4.23 3.62
C PRO A 235 -19.86 2.81 3.32
N GLY A 236 -19.21 2.16 4.30
CA GLY A 236 -18.79 0.78 4.16
C GLY A 236 -17.30 0.59 3.91
N ASP A 237 -16.96 -0.58 3.41
CA ASP A 237 -15.59 -1.02 3.16
C ASP A 237 -15.03 -0.54 1.81
N TYR A 238 -13.77 -0.86 1.57
CA TYR A 238 -13.04 -0.45 0.36
C TYR A 238 -13.60 -1.10 -0.92
N ASP A 239 -14.07 -2.32 -0.84
CA ASP A 239 -14.57 -3.04 -2.01
C ASP A 239 -15.93 -2.47 -2.46
N THR A 240 -16.80 -2.14 -1.50
CA THR A 240 -18.05 -1.39 -1.77
C THR A 240 -17.76 -0.03 -2.40
N TYR A 241 -16.76 0.71 -1.88
CA TYR A 241 -16.34 1.99 -2.47
C TYR A 241 -15.94 1.84 -3.94
N LEU A 242 -15.14 0.82 -4.29
CA LEU A 242 -14.70 0.60 -5.68
C LEU A 242 -15.89 0.39 -6.61
N LEU A 243 -16.85 -0.45 -6.21
CA LEU A 243 -18.05 -0.72 -7.00
C LEU A 243 -18.93 0.52 -7.19
N GLU A 244 -19.17 1.26 -6.11
CA GLU A 244 -19.98 2.49 -6.18
C GLU A 244 -19.27 3.59 -6.99
N LYS A 245 -17.96 3.71 -6.88
CA LYS A 245 -17.17 4.67 -7.67
C LYS A 245 -17.22 4.34 -9.15
N GLU A 246 -17.06 3.08 -9.54
CA GLU A 246 -17.15 2.64 -10.93
C GLU A 246 -18.52 2.95 -11.53
N GLU A 247 -19.60 2.64 -10.80
CA GLU A 247 -20.97 2.95 -11.26
C GLU A 247 -21.21 4.46 -11.36
N ASN A 248 -20.72 5.25 -10.39
CA ASN A 248 -20.84 6.71 -10.44
C ASN A 248 -20.10 7.30 -11.65
N LEU A 249 -18.89 6.83 -11.96
CA LEU A 249 -18.13 7.25 -13.14
C LEU A 249 -18.85 6.87 -14.42
N ARG A 250 -19.40 5.66 -14.50
CA ARG A 250 -20.19 5.21 -15.64
C ARG A 250 -21.44 6.07 -15.87
N VAL A 251 -22.17 6.41 -14.80
CA VAL A 251 -23.33 7.29 -14.86
C VAL A 251 -22.91 8.70 -15.30
N GLU A 252 -21.81 9.23 -14.77
CA GLU A 252 -21.26 10.53 -15.18
C GLU A 252 -20.91 10.55 -16.67
N GLU A 253 -20.27 9.51 -17.19
CA GLU A 253 -19.93 9.38 -18.62
C GLU A 253 -21.19 9.39 -19.51
N LEU A 254 -22.23 8.64 -19.13
CA LEU A 254 -23.49 8.60 -19.87
C LEU A 254 -24.19 9.97 -19.87
N GLN A 255 -24.25 10.65 -18.71
CA GLN A 255 -24.82 11.98 -18.60
C GLN A 255 -24.04 12.99 -19.45
N ASN A 256 -22.71 12.88 -19.42
CA ASN A 256 -21.80 13.71 -20.19
C ASN A 256 -21.99 13.50 -21.69
N ALA A 257 -22.07 12.25 -22.15
CA ALA A 257 -22.32 11.94 -23.56
C ALA A 257 -23.69 12.45 -24.04
N GLU A 258 -24.72 12.35 -23.21
CA GLU A 258 -26.04 12.90 -23.52
C GLU A 258 -26.03 14.43 -23.59
N PHE A 259 -25.35 15.09 -22.64
CA PHE A 259 -25.17 16.54 -22.63
C PHE A 259 -24.44 17.01 -23.88
N ASP A 260 -23.31 16.38 -24.25
CA ASP A 260 -22.53 16.72 -25.43
C ASP A 260 -23.34 16.51 -26.71
N ARG A 261 -24.16 15.46 -26.77
CA ARG A 261 -25.10 15.23 -27.88
C ARG A 261 -26.12 16.36 -27.99
N LYS A 262 -26.71 16.80 -26.86
CA LYS A 262 -27.66 17.93 -26.82
C LYS A 262 -26.98 19.22 -27.26
N LEU A 263 -25.77 19.50 -26.75
CA LEU A 263 -25.00 20.68 -27.12
C LEU A 263 -24.68 20.71 -28.62
N ALA A 264 -24.24 19.58 -29.18
CA ALA A 264 -23.96 19.46 -30.61
C ALA A 264 -25.21 19.73 -31.48
N GLN A 265 -26.39 19.23 -31.06
CA GLN A 265 -27.65 19.49 -31.76
C GLN A 265 -28.02 20.98 -31.73
N GLU A 266 -27.86 21.67 -30.57
CA GLU A 266 -28.10 23.10 -30.45
C GLU A 266 -27.09 23.93 -31.26
N GLU A 267 -25.83 23.48 -31.36
CA GLU A 267 -24.82 24.12 -32.20
C GLU A 267 -25.13 24.01 -33.70
N VAL A 268 -25.56 22.84 -34.17
CA VAL A 268 -26.01 22.64 -35.55
C VAL A 268 -27.21 23.52 -35.85
N TRP A 269 -28.17 23.60 -34.94
CA TRP A 269 -29.37 24.43 -35.10
C TRP A 269 -29.00 25.92 -35.26
N ILE A 270 -28.05 26.47 -34.48
CA ILE A 270 -27.65 27.87 -34.56
C ILE A 270 -26.90 28.18 -35.85
N ARG A 271 -26.10 27.23 -36.38
CA ARG A 271 -25.36 27.34 -37.64
C ARG A 271 -26.26 27.33 -38.88
N GLN A 272 -27.40 26.62 -38.84
CA GLN A 272 -28.37 26.51 -39.94
C GLN A 272 -29.16 27.82 -40.18
N GLY A 273 -28.96 28.85 -39.34
CA GLY A 273 -29.50 30.21 -39.54
C GLY A 273 -30.92 30.40 -39.05
N ILE A 274 -31.15 31.52 -38.35
CA ILE A 274 -32.42 31.92 -37.77
C ILE A 274 -33.28 32.55 -38.86
N LYS A 275 -34.10 31.77 -39.56
CA LYS A 275 -35.18 32.31 -40.36
C LYS A 275 -36.46 32.43 -39.52
N ALA A 276 -36.82 33.67 -39.13
CA ALA A 276 -38.08 34.14 -38.52
C ALA A 276 -38.29 33.91 -36.99
N ARG A 277 -38.57 35.03 -36.31
CA ARG A 277 -39.02 35.31 -34.92
C ARG A 277 -37.89 35.53 -33.90
N ARG A 278 -37.45 36.81 -33.79
CA ARG A 278 -36.37 37.26 -32.88
C ARG A 278 -36.57 36.93 -31.40
N THR A 279 -37.73 37.09 -30.84
CA THR A 279 -37.96 37.00 -29.38
C THR A 279 -37.95 35.58 -28.81
N ARG A 280 -38.32 34.56 -29.61
CA ARG A 280 -38.35 33.16 -29.15
C ARG A 280 -36.96 32.49 -29.21
N ASN A 281 -36.03 33.09 -29.94
CA ASN A 281 -34.68 32.56 -30.16
C ASN A 281 -33.67 33.07 -29.15
N GLU A 282 -33.88 34.23 -28.50
CA GLU A 282 -32.95 34.76 -27.49
C GLU A 282 -32.82 33.86 -26.27
N GLY A 283 -33.90 33.25 -25.79
CA GLY A 283 -33.89 32.29 -24.70
C GLY A 283 -33.02 31.04 -25.03
N ARG A 284 -33.16 30.53 -26.27
CA ARG A 284 -32.42 29.34 -26.71
C ARG A 284 -30.93 29.66 -26.94
N VAL A 285 -30.59 30.86 -27.42
CA VAL A 285 -29.22 31.36 -27.51
C VAL A 285 -28.59 31.52 -26.11
N ARG A 286 -29.35 32.01 -25.12
CA ARG A 286 -28.87 32.11 -23.74
C ARG A 286 -28.61 30.71 -23.17
N ALA A 287 -29.54 29.75 -23.39
CA ALA A 287 -29.37 28.35 -22.98
C ALA A 287 -28.13 27.71 -23.61
N LEU A 288 -27.89 27.93 -24.92
CA LEU A 288 -26.67 27.41 -25.58
C LEU A 288 -25.39 28.04 -25.00
N LYS A 289 -25.40 29.35 -24.70
CA LYS A 289 -24.25 29.99 -24.02
C LYS A 289 -24.02 29.41 -22.63
N ALA A 290 -25.10 29.13 -21.87
CA ALA A 290 -25.00 28.46 -20.57
C ALA A 290 -24.44 27.05 -20.69
N MET A 291 -24.92 26.23 -21.65
CA MET A 291 -24.39 24.90 -21.92
C MET A 291 -22.91 24.93 -22.34
N ARG A 292 -22.49 25.88 -23.17
CA ARG A 292 -21.07 26.05 -23.54
C ARG A 292 -20.20 26.42 -22.33
N ARG A 293 -20.72 27.28 -21.46
CA ARG A 293 -20.04 27.64 -20.22
C ARG A 293 -19.92 26.43 -19.30
N GLU A 294 -21.00 25.71 -19.07
CA GLU A 294 -21.03 24.48 -18.29
C GLU A 294 -20.04 23.44 -18.83
N ARG A 295 -19.99 23.25 -20.17
CA ARG A 295 -18.97 22.38 -20.80
C ARG A 295 -17.54 22.86 -20.56
N SER A 296 -17.31 24.19 -20.63
CA SER A 296 -15.96 24.75 -20.43
C SER A 296 -15.49 24.69 -18.97
N GLU A 297 -16.43 24.71 -18.02
CA GLU A 297 -16.17 24.60 -16.59
C GLU A 297 -16.06 23.14 -16.13
N ARG A 298 -16.44 22.18 -17.00
CA ARG A 298 -16.38 20.74 -16.71
C ARG A 298 -14.94 20.29 -16.57
N ARG A 299 -14.66 19.62 -15.46
CA ARG A 299 -13.38 18.95 -15.23
C ARG A 299 -13.51 17.50 -15.73
N GLU A 300 -12.85 17.21 -16.85
CA GLU A 300 -12.89 15.86 -17.43
C GLU A 300 -12.11 14.88 -16.55
N VAL A 301 -12.66 13.65 -16.41
CA VAL A 301 -11.91 12.53 -15.85
C VAL A 301 -10.83 12.18 -16.85
N MET A 302 -9.56 12.12 -16.43
CA MET A 302 -8.52 11.57 -17.29
C MET A 302 -8.84 10.10 -17.51
N GLY A 303 -9.02 9.72 -18.78
CA GLY A 303 -9.39 8.36 -19.16
C GLY A 303 -8.36 7.32 -18.70
N SER A 304 -8.77 6.06 -18.67
CA SER A 304 -7.88 4.92 -18.44
C SER A 304 -6.79 4.90 -19.50
N ALA A 305 -5.54 4.94 -19.08
CA ALA A 305 -4.40 4.91 -19.99
C ALA A 305 -4.08 3.45 -20.34
N LYS A 306 -3.73 3.21 -21.60
CA LYS A 306 -3.13 1.92 -22.03
C LYS A 306 -1.63 2.13 -22.13
N MET A 307 -0.92 1.83 -21.07
CA MET A 307 0.53 1.91 -21.06
C MET A 307 1.16 0.75 -21.87
N GLN A 308 2.32 1.00 -22.46
CA GLN A 308 3.12 -0.02 -23.15
C GLN A 308 4.59 0.16 -22.78
N VAL A 309 5.25 -0.96 -22.51
CA VAL A 309 6.68 -1.01 -22.22
C VAL A 309 7.44 -1.33 -23.50
N GLU A 310 8.59 -0.69 -23.73
CA GLU A 310 9.46 -1.04 -24.84
C GLU A 310 10.26 -2.30 -24.48
N GLU A 311 10.03 -3.37 -25.25
CA GLU A 311 10.69 -4.65 -25.03
C GLU A 311 11.97 -4.73 -25.85
N ALA A 312 13.05 -5.13 -25.20
CA ALA A 312 14.33 -5.42 -25.84
C ALA A 312 14.32 -6.81 -26.50
N SER A 313 15.42 -7.13 -27.17
CA SER A 313 15.64 -8.49 -27.69
C SER A 313 15.62 -9.51 -26.53
N ARG A 314 15.11 -10.72 -26.80
CA ARG A 314 14.98 -11.77 -25.79
C ARG A 314 16.33 -12.09 -25.13
N SER A 315 16.38 -12.08 -23.79
CA SER A 315 17.53 -12.55 -23.00
C SER A 315 17.78 -14.06 -23.17
N GLY A 316 18.90 -14.55 -22.64
CA GLY A 316 19.13 -15.99 -22.45
C GLY A 316 18.02 -16.65 -21.61
N LYS A 317 17.95 -17.98 -21.58
CA LYS A 317 16.95 -18.71 -20.77
C LYS A 317 17.20 -18.52 -19.27
N ILE A 318 18.46 -18.48 -18.83
CA ILE A 318 18.89 -18.19 -17.45
C ILE A 318 19.24 -16.72 -17.40
N VAL A 319 18.64 -15.99 -16.49
CA VAL A 319 18.89 -14.57 -16.21
C VAL A 319 19.92 -14.43 -15.11
N PHE A 320 19.75 -15.14 -13.99
CA PHE A 320 20.73 -15.24 -12.92
C PHE A 320 20.82 -16.66 -12.40
N GLU A 321 22.04 -17.07 -12.04
CA GLU A 321 22.30 -18.31 -11.33
C GLU A 321 23.27 -18.02 -10.18
N MET A 322 22.83 -18.32 -8.97
CA MET A 322 23.57 -18.09 -7.74
C MET A 322 23.83 -19.42 -7.05
N GLU A 323 25.07 -19.65 -6.61
CA GLU A 323 25.50 -20.87 -5.95
C GLU A 323 26.24 -20.52 -4.66
N ASN A 324 25.66 -20.91 -3.51
CA ASN A 324 26.23 -20.78 -2.16
C ASN A 324 26.77 -19.37 -1.87
N VAL A 325 26.01 -18.35 -2.23
CA VAL A 325 26.39 -16.95 -2.11
C VAL A 325 26.35 -16.53 -0.65
N ASN A 326 27.46 -15.93 -0.19
CA ASN A 326 27.57 -15.33 1.13
C ASN A 326 28.03 -13.88 1.01
N TYR A 327 27.45 -13.01 1.83
CA TYR A 327 27.83 -11.60 1.88
C TYR A 327 27.53 -10.97 3.23
N SER A 328 28.52 -10.23 3.76
CA SER A 328 28.43 -9.52 5.04
C SER A 328 28.93 -8.08 4.93
N VAL A 329 28.40 -7.19 5.74
CA VAL A 329 28.80 -5.78 5.84
C VAL A 329 28.96 -5.42 7.31
N ASP A 330 30.10 -4.86 7.70
CA ASP A 330 30.39 -4.41 9.06
C ASP A 330 30.10 -5.48 10.14
N GLY A 331 30.37 -6.74 9.82
CA GLY A 331 30.12 -7.89 10.73
C GLY A 331 28.68 -8.40 10.76
N LYS A 332 27.76 -7.76 10.04
CA LYS A 332 26.37 -8.22 9.89
C LYS A 332 26.25 -9.08 8.63
N VAL A 333 25.81 -10.33 8.80
CA VAL A 333 25.55 -11.24 7.67
C VAL A 333 24.23 -10.83 7.00
N LEU A 334 24.30 -10.47 5.72
CA LEU A 334 23.13 -10.07 4.92
C LEU A 334 22.63 -11.19 4.00
N VAL A 335 23.54 -12.04 3.51
CA VAL A 335 23.21 -13.22 2.69
C VAL A 335 24.05 -14.39 3.19
N ASN A 336 23.42 -15.54 3.45
CA ASN A 336 24.04 -16.72 3.99
C ASN A 336 23.63 -17.97 3.20
N ASP A 337 24.61 -18.59 2.53
CA ASP A 337 24.47 -19.83 1.75
C ASP A 337 23.27 -19.82 0.77
N PHE A 338 23.09 -18.69 0.07
CA PHE A 338 21.96 -18.51 -0.82
C PHE A 338 22.25 -19.06 -2.21
N SER A 339 21.38 -19.96 -2.67
CA SER A 339 21.40 -20.54 -4.01
C SER A 339 20.04 -20.40 -4.66
N ALA A 340 20.03 -19.82 -5.88
CA ALA A 340 18.78 -19.59 -6.61
C ALA A 340 19.06 -19.52 -8.11
N ARG A 341 18.03 -19.80 -8.92
CA ARG A 341 18.08 -19.66 -10.37
C ARG A 341 16.88 -18.86 -10.85
N VAL A 342 17.14 -17.74 -11.52
CA VAL A 342 16.14 -16.89 -12.16
C VAL A 342 16.11 -17.18 -13.65
N GLN A 343 14.94 -17.51 -14.17
CA GLN A 343 14.73 -17.76 -15.58
C GLN A 343 14.07 -16.55 -16.26
N ARG A 344 14.13 -16.52 -17.59
CA ARG A 344 13.43 -15.49 -18.36
C ARG A 344 11.94 -15.62 -18.19
N GLY A 345 11.28 -14.50 -17.85
CA GLY A 345 9.85 -14.42 -17.64
C GLY A 345 9.42 -14.61 -16.18
N ASP A 346 10.36 -14.95 -15.26
CA ASP A 346 10.05 -15.01 -13.85
C ASP A 346 9.72 -13.63 -13.31
N LYS A 347 8.70 -13.55 -12.45
CA LYS A 347 8.31 -12.35 -11.71
C LYS A 347 8.51 -12.64 -10.22
N ILE A 348 9.54 -12.05 -9.63
CA ILE A 348 10.01 -12.39 -8.28
C ILE A 348 9.93 -11.17 -7.37
N ALA A 349 9.33 -11.30 -6.18
CA ALA A 349 9.36 -10.28 -5.15
C ALA A 349 10.39 -10.61 -4.06
N LEU A 350 11.14 -9.58 -3.63
CA LEU A 350 12.04 -9.61 -2.48
C LEU A 350 11.33 -8.99 -1.28
N ILE A 351 11.08 -9.75 -0.23
CA ILE A 351 10.30 -9.35 0.94
C ILE A 351 11.14 -9.51 2.21
N GLY A 352 11.07 -8.52 3.09
CA GLY A 352 11.75 -8.59 4.39
C GLY A 352 11.87 -7.23 5.06
N PRO A 353 12.32 -7.18 6.33
CA PRO A 353 12.48 -5.96 7.09
C PRO A 353 13.38 -4.92 6.42
N ASN A 354 13.23 -3.66 6.78
CA ASN A 354 14.13 -2.62 6.29
C ASN A 354 15.56 -2.86 6.79
N GLY A 355 16.54 -2.73 5.87
CA GLY A 355 17.96 -3.00 6.17
C GLY A 355 18.34 -4.48 6.29
N CYS A 356 17.51 -5.42 5.85
CA CYS A 356 17.84 -6.85 5.81
C CYS A 356 18.75 -7.25 4.64
N GLY A 357 18.92 -6.38 3.62
CA GLY A 357 19.81 -6.64 2.49
C GLY A 357 19.14 -6.82 1.13
N LYS A 358 17.85 -6.45 0.96
CA LYS A 358 17.10 -6.56 -0.31
C LYS A 358 17.84 -5.88 -1.47
N THR A 359 18.09 -4.57 -1.35
CA THR A 359 18.84 -3.79 -2.35
C THR A 359 20.28 -4.28 -2.51
N THR A 360 20.90 -4.81 -1.43
CA THR A 360 22.25 -5.39 -1.48
C THR A 360 22.26 -6.66 -2.34
N LEU A 361 21.26 -7.54 -2.20
CA LEU A 361 21.14 -8.73 -3.04
C LEU A 361 20.97 -8.36 -4.51
N LEU A 362 20.15 -7.35 -4.83
CA LEU A 362 20.03 -6.85 -6.21
C LEU A 362 21.35 -6.34 -6.77
N LYS A 363 22.13 -5.59 -5.99
CA LYS A 363 23.46 -5.10 -6.39
C LYS A 363 24.48 -6.23 -6.60
N LEU A 364 24.42 -7.29 -5.78
CA LEU A 364 25.23 -8.49 -5.96
C LEU A 364 24.88 -9.20 -7.28
N MET A 365 23.57 -9.37 -7.56
CA MET A 365 23.09 -9.98 -8.80
C MET A 365 23.50 -9.19 -10.04
N LEU A 366 23.48 -7.85 -9.95
CA LEU A 366 23.91 -6.96 -11.04
C LEU A 366 25.44 -6.83 -11.17
N GLY A 367 26.22 -7.51 -10.30
CA GLY A 367 27.67 -7.43 -10.30
C GLY A 367 28.25 -6.08 -9.85
N GLN A 368 27.43 -5.23 -9.22
CA GLN A 368 27.86 -3.96 -8.63
C GLN A 368 28.59 -4.16 -7.30
N LEU A 369 28.35 -5.28 -6.63
CA LEU A 369 29.06 -5.74 -5.44
C LEU A 369 29.61 -7.14 -5.70
N GLN A 370 30.75 -7.47 -5.05
CA GLN A 370 31.29 -8.82 -5.09
C GLN A 370 30.88 -9.60 -3.85
N ALA A 371 30.48 -10.84 -4.01
CA ALA A 371 30.16 -11.72 -2.90
C ALA A 371 31.45 -12.12 -2.15
N ASP A 372 31.33 -12.32 -0.82
CA ASP A 372 32.45 -12.80 0.01
C ASP A 372 32.82 -14.24 -0.36
N SER A 373 31.83 -15.06 -0.70
CA SER A 373 32.01 -16.42 -1.22
C SER A 373 30.80 -16.84 -2.07
N GLY A 374 30.97 -17.94 -2.81
CA GLY A 374 29.95 -18.41 -3.75
C GLY A 374 30.20 -17.89 -5.17
N ARG A 375 29.25 -18.15 -6.06
CA ARG A 375 29.31 -17.72 -7.47
C ARG A 375 28.00 -17.12 -7.90
N ILE A 376 28.06 -16.03 -8.67
CA ILE A 376 26.93 -15.41 -9.33
C ILE A 376 27.22 -15.36 -10.81
N HIS A 377 26.39 -16.02 -11.60
CA HIS A 377 26.46 -15.98 -13.05
C HIS A 377 25.30 -15.14 -13.60
N CYS A 378 25.65 -14.12 -14.38
CA CYS A 378 24.69 -13.30 -15.10
C CYS A 378 24.49 -13.86 -16.51
N GLY A 379 23.23 -13.96 -16.94
CA GLY A 379 22.87 -14.40 -18.27
C GLY A 379 23.36 -13.47 -19.38
N THR A 380 23.26 -13.93 -20.60
CA THR A 380 23.71 -13.18 -21.79
C THR A 380 22.63 -12.21 -22.29
N LYS A 381 23.06 -11.09 -22.89
CA LYS A 381 22.18 -10.06 -23.50
C LYS A 381 21.15 -9.48 -22.54
N LEU A 382 21.54 -9.25 -21.29
CA LEU A 382 20.66 -8.57 -20.34
C LEU A 382 20.67 -7.06 -20.59
N GLU A 383 19.48 -6.52 -20.86
CA GLU A 383 19.20 -5.09 -20.92
C GLU A 383 18.35 -4.73 -19.71
N VAL A 384 19.01 -4.10 -18.72
CA VAL A 384 18.41 -3.86 -17.40
C VAL A 384 17.79 -2.46 -17.36
N ALA A 385 16.50 -2.39 -17.02
CA ALA A 385 15.87 -1.17 -16.55
C ALA A 385 15.73 -1.25 -15.02
N TYR A 386 16.42 -0.36 -14.33
CA TYR A 386 16.43 -0.30 -12.86
C TYR A 386 15.75 0.97 -12.38
N PHE A 387 14.66 0.80 -11.65
CA PHE A 387 13.99 1.87 -10.94
C PHE A 387 14.53 1.92 -9.51
N ASP A 388 15.28 2.97 -9.21
CA ASP A 388 15.74 3.31 -7.87
C ASP A 388 15.20 4.70 -7.52
N GLN A 389 14.34 4.78 -6.52
CA GLN A 389 13.71 6.02 -6.07
C GLN A 389 14.74 7.11 -5.72
N HIS A 390 15.94 6.73 -5.29
CA HIS A 390 17.00 7.66 -4.85
C HIS A 390 17.99 8.07 -5.96
N ARG A 391 18.04 7.36 -7.10
CA ARG A 391 19.07 7.56 -8.13
C ARG A 391 18.60 8.12 -9.44
N ALA A 392 17.29 8.17 -9.69
CA ALA A 392 16.79 8.73 -10.92
C ALA A 392 16.75 10.26 -10.84
N GLU A 393 17.79 10.90 -11.34
CA GLU A 393 17.88 12.36 -11.41
C GLU A 393 16.97 12.90 -12.52
N LEU A 394 15.91 13.58 -12.12
CA LEU A 394 15.18 14.49 -12.97
C LEU A 394 15.81 15.88 -12.83
N ASP A 395 16.00 16.56 -13.94
CA ASP A 395 16.41 17.96 -13.91
C ASP A 395 15.24 18.84 -13.44
N PRO A 396 15.33 19.46 -12.24
CA PRO A 396 14.21 20.18 -11.64
C PRO A 396 13.80 21.42 -12.43
N ASP A 397 14.70 21.98 -13.22
CA ASP A 397 14.47 23.23 -13.97
C ASP A 397 13.93 22.98 -15.39
N ARG A 398 14.08 21.77 -15.91
CA ARG A 398 13.50 21.38 -17.20
C ARG A 398 12.02 21.04 -17.07
N THR A 399 11.30 21.17 -18.19
CA THR A 399 9.90 20.75 -18.26
C THR A 399 9.76 19.21 -18.15
N VAL A 400 8.57 18.75 -17.81
CA VAL A 400 8.23 17.30 -17.82
C VAL A 400 8.55 16.69 -19.19
N MET A 401 8.14 17.37 -20.27
CA MET A 401 8.37 16.92 -21.63
C MET A 401 9.87 16.85 -21.97
N ASP A 402 10.67 17.84 -21.56
CA ASP A 402 12.10 17.87 -21.84
C ASP A 402 12.88 16.83 -21.06
N ASN A 403 12.45 16.51 -19.82
CA ASN A 403 13.03 15.42 -19.02
C ASN A 403 12.79 14.04 -19.64
N LEU A 404 11.67 13.88 -20.37
CA LEU A 404 11.33 12.62 -21.01
C LEU A 404 11.98 12.45 -22.38
N ALA A 405 11.92 13.49 -23.21
CA ALA A 405 12.26 13.40 -24.64
C ALA A 405 13.48 14.25 -25.05
N GLU A 406 14.18 14.89 -24.11
CA GLU A 406 15.38 15.69 -24.36
C GLU A 406 15.21 16.73 -25.50
N GLY A 407 14.04 17.39 -25.52
CA GLY A 407 13.69 18.39 -26.52
C GLY A 407 13.11 17.87 -27.82
N LYS A 408 12.92 16.54 -27.97
CA LYS A 408 12.22 15.95 -29.11
C LYS A 408 10.71 16.02 -28.91
N GLN A 409 9.95 16.05 -29.99
CA GLN A 409 8.48 16.01 -29.94
C GLN A 409 7.92 14.58 -29.95
N GLU A 410 8.75 13.59 -30.30
CA GLU A 410 8.38 12.19 -30.41
C GLU A 410 9.32 11.31 -29.60
N VAL A 411 8.76 10.26 -29.04
CA VAL A 411 9.47 9.15 -28.37
C VAL A 411 9.20 7.87 -29.11
N MET A 412 10.15 6.93 -29.06
CA MET A 412 9.97 5.61 -29.64
C MET A 412 9.31 4.70 -28.61
N VAL A 413 8.23 4.04 -28.98
CA VAL A 413 7.52 3.05 -28.14
C VAL A 413 7.25 1.83 -29.01
N ASN A 414 7.82 0.68 -28.67
CA ASN A 414 7.72 -0.57 -29.45
C ASN A 414 8.08 -0.37 -30.94
N GLY A 415 9.16 0.40 -31.18
CA GLY A 415 9.66 0.66 -32.53
C GLY A 415 8.78 1.61 -33.35
N LYS A 416 7.76 2.26 -32.77
CA LYS A 416 6.90 3.24 -33.42
C LYS A 416 7.09 4.62 -32.84
N PRO A 417 7.20 5.68 -33.64
CA PRO A 417 7.24 7.05 -33.13
C PRO A 417 5.87 7.43 -32.55
N ARG A 418 5.88 8.00 -31.36
CA ARG A 418 4.70 8.49 -30.67
C ARG A 418 4.94 9.90 -30.13
N HIS A 419 3.94 10.77 -30.24
CA HIS A 419 4.04 12.13 -29.73
C HIS A 419 4.16 12.12 -28.20
N VAL A 420 5.11 12.90 -27.65
CA VAL A 420 5.44 12.93 -26.20
C VAL A 420 4.22 13.24 -25.34
N LEU A 421 3.36 14.18 -25.74
CA LEU A 421 2.14 14.50 -24.98
C LEU A 421 1.18 13.31 -24.91
N GLY A 422 1.02 12.54 -25.99
CA GLY A 422 0.20 11.34 -25.99
C GLY A 422 0.77 10.25 -25.10
N TYR A 423 2.10 10.11 -25.07
CA TYR A 423 2.75 9.18 -24.16
C TYR A 423 2.61 9.60 -22.69
N LEU A 424 2.77 10.89 -22.37
CA LEU A 424 2.58 11.42 -21.02
C LEU A 424 1.14 11.30 -20.53
N GLN A 425 0.15 11.35 -21.43
CA GLN A 425 -1.26 11.11 -21.08
C GLN A 425 -1.48 9.68 -20.58
N ASP A 426 -0.76 8.69 -21.12
CA ASP A 426 -0.83 7.31 -20.62
C ASP A 426 -0.33 7.21 -19.16
N PHE A 427 0.54 8.11 -18.73
CA PHE A 427 1.01 8.24 -17.35
C PHE A 427 0.20 9.27 -16.55
N LEU A 428 -1.03 9.55 -16.98
CA LEU A 428 -1.96 10.46 -16.31
C LEU A 428 -1.44 11.91 -16.16
N PHE A 429 -0.59 12.37 -17.09
CA PHE A 429 -0.20 13.77 -17.17
C PHE A 429 -1.16 14.57 -18.05
N HIS A 430 -1.75 15.61 -17.49
CA HIS A 430 -2.52 16.56 -18.30
C HIS A 430 -1.59 17.34 -19.25
N PRO A 431 -1.97 17.63 -20.50
CA PRO A 431 -1.10 18.32 -21.47
C PRO A 431 -0.52 19.65 -20.97
N LYS A 432 -1.28 20.41 -20.17
CA LYS A 432 -0.76 21.65 -19.54
C LYS A 432 0.37 21.38 -18.54
N ARG A 433 0.33 20.24 -17.84
CA ARG A 433 1.36 19.83 -16.88
C ARG A 433 2.65 19.39 -17.57
N ALA A 434 2.58 18.88 -18.80
CA ALA A 434 3.76 18.49 -19.57
C ALA A 434 4.75 19.64 -19.81
N MET A 435 4.27 20.88 -19.80
CA MET A 435 5.07 22.08 -20.00
C MET A 435 5.53 22.74 -18.70
N THR A 436 5.18 22.20 -17.53
CA THR A 436 5.63 22.74 -16.24
C THR A 436 7.02 22.21 -15.86
N PRO A 437 7.86 22.99 -15.14
CA PRO A 437 9.14 22.50 -14.65
C PRO A 437 8.94 21.44 -13.57
N VAL A 438 9.84 20.45 -13.53
CA VAL A 438 9.75 19.30 -12.60
C VAL A 438 9.74 19.72 -11.14
N ARG A 439 10.38 20.83 -10.77
CA ARG A 439 10.33 21.37 -9.40
C ARG A 439 8.91 21.70 -8.90
N ALA A 440 7.96 21.94 -9.81
CA ALA A 440 6.57 22.25 -9.49
C ALA A 440 5.67 21.00 -9.40
N LEU A 441 6.24 19.80 -9.58
CA LEU A 441 5.54 18.53 -9.46
C LEU A 441 5.47 18.05 -8.01
N SER A 442 4.36 17.39 -7.66
CA SER A 442 4.25 16.60 -6.43
C SER A 442 5.17 15.37 -6.45
N GLY A 443 5.39 14.73 -5.30
CA GLY A 443 6.17 13.48 -5.20
C GLY A 443 5.63 12.40 -6.14
N GLY A 444 4.33 12.14 -6.09
CA GLY A 444 3.69 11.14 -6.96
C GLY A 444 3.78 11.49 -8.46
N GLU A 445 3.66 12.77 -8.86
CA GLU A 445 3.87 13.18 -10.25
C GLU A 445 5.34 12.95 -10.70
N ARG A 446 6.31 13.19 -9.81
CA ARG A 446 7.72 12.89 -10.09
C ARG A 446 7.94 11.39 -10.29
N ASN A 447 7.38 10.57 -9.43
CA ASN A 447 7.51 9.11 -9.54
C ASN A 447 6.86 8.59 -10.84
N ARG A 448 5.69 9.10 -11.23
CA ARG A 448 5.08 8.79 -12.54
C ARG A 448 5.97 9.18 -13.71
N LEU A 449 6.63 10.34 -13.64
CA LEU A 449 7.57 10.77 -14.69
C LEU A 449 8.80 9.86 -14.76
N LEU A 450 9.32 9.43 -13.60
CA LEU A 450 10.43 8.49 -13.52
C LEU A 450 10.06 7.14 -14.13
N LEU A 451 8.87 6.62 -13.83
CA LEU A 451 8.34 5.40 -14.44
C LEU A 451 8.17 5.56 -15.95
N ALA A 452 7.60 6.68 -16.40
CA ALA A 452 7.46 6.97 -17.83
C ALA A 452 8.82 6.96 -18.54
N ARG A 453 9.86 7.55 -17.93
CA ARG A 453 11.22 7.55 -18.47
C ARG A 453 11.86 6.16 -18.46
N LEU A 454 11.60 5.38 -17.43
CA LEU A 454 12.10 4.02 -17.30
C LEU A 454 11.56 3.11 -18.42
N PHE A 455 10.24 3.17 -18.65
CA PHE A 455 9.57 2.32 -19.64
C PHE A 455 9.83 2.70 -21.11
N LEU A 456 10.48 3.85 -21.37
CA LEU A 456 11.02 4.18 -22.69
C LEU A 456 12.35 3.49 -22.98
N LYS A 457 13.01 2.91 -21.98
CA LYS A 457 14.26 2.18 -22.20
C LYS A 457 13.93 0.74 -22.60
N PRO A 458 14.45 0.27 -23.75
CA PRO A 458 14.32 -1.14 -24.11
C PRO A 458 14.92 -2.01 -23.00
N SER A 459 14.15 -2.96 -22.50
CA SER A 459 14.61 -3.81 -21.40
C SER A 459 14.05 -5.22 -21.52
N ASN A 460 14.78 -6.20 -21.01
CA ASN A 460 14.35 -7.58 -20.82
C ASN A 460 14.50 -8.06 -19.38
N LEU A 461 15.05 -7.21 -18.52
CA LEU A 461 15.06 -7.36 -17.07
C LEU A 461 14.64 -6.03 -16.44
N LEU A 462 13.53 -6.05 -15.72
CA LEU A 462 12.99 -4.93 -15.01
C LEU A 462 13.22 -5.13 -13.50
N ILE A 463 13.90 -4.18 -12.88
CA ILE A 463 14.14 -4.17 -11.43
C ILE A 463 13.43 -2.94 -10.87
N LEU A 464 12.52 -3.17 -9.93
CA LEU A 464 11.71 -2.14 -9.28
C LEU A 464 11.99 -2.18 -7.78
N ASP A 465 12.68 -1.16 -7.27
CA ASP A 465 12.99 -1.02 -5.84
C ASP A 465 12.04 0.01 -5.22
N GLU A 466 11.07 -0.47 -4.43
CA GLU A 466 9.99 0.29 -3.79
C GLU A 466 9.23 1.21 -4.77
N PRO A 467 8.71 0.69 -5.89
CA PRO A 467 8.03 1.52 -6.88
C PRO A 467 6.66 2.03 -6.40
N THR A 468 6.10 1.41 -5.38
CA THR A 468 4.76 1.71 -4.85
C THR A 468 4.73 2.94 -3.95
N ASN A 469 5.88 3.38 -3.43
CA ASN A 469 5.97 4.55 -2.57
C ASN A 469 5.49 5.82 -3.29
N ASP A 470 4.65 6.61 -2.61
CA ASP A 470 4.10 7.87 -3.10
C ASP A 470 3.20 7.76 -4.37
N LEU A 471 2.86 6.55 -4.82
CA LEU A 471 1.93 6.36 -5.93
C LEU A 471 0.48 6.33 -5.43
N ASP A 472 -0.43 6.95 -6.16
CA ASP A 472 -1.85 6.82 -5.90
C ASP A 472 -2.40 5.48 -6.45
N VAL A 473 -3.56 5.08 -5.96
CA VAL A 473 -4.19 3.78 -6.30
C VAL A 473 -4.32 3.59 -7.81
N GLU A 474 -4.72 4.63 -8.55
CA GLU A 474 -4.88 4.57 -10.01
C GLU A 474 -3.53 4.32 -10.72
N THR A 475 -2.44 4.92 -10.22
CA THR A 475 -1.09 4.68 -10.77
C THR A 475 -0.56 3.30 -10.42
N LEU A 476 -0.91 2.78 -9.22
CA LEU A 476 -0.57 1.41 -8.82
C LEU A 476 -1.25 0.38 -9.73
N GLU A 477 -2.54 0.54 -10.02
CA GLU A 477 -3.28 -0.32 -10.94
C GLU A 477 -2.67 -0.32 -12.35
N LEU A 478 -2.30 0.85 -12.86
CA LEU A 478 -1.60 0.96 -14.14
C LEU A 478 -0.24 0.27 -14.13
N LEU A 479 0.50 0.35 -13.02
CA LEU A 479 1.78 -0.34 -12.89
C LEU A 479 1.60 -1.86 -12.81
N GLU A 480 0.55 -2.35 -12.16
CA GLU A 480 0.17 -3.77 -12.16
C GLU A 480 -0.12 -4.29 -13.56
N GLU A 481 -0.97 -3.58 -14.33
CA GLU A 481 -1.28 -3.93 -15.72
C GLU A 481 -0.02 -3.97 -16.61
N LEU A 482 0.89 -3.00 -16.42
CA LEU A 482 2.16 -2.96 -17.14
C LEU A 482 3.04 -4.16 -16.84
N ILE A 483 3.19 -4.50 -15.55
CA ILE A 483 4.01 -5.63 -15.12
C ILE A 483 3.38 -6.94 -15.59
N ASP A 484 2.05 -7.04 -15.56
CA ASP A 484 1.36 -8.24 -16.04
C ASP A 484 1.59 -8.47 -17.54
N GLY A 485 1.49 -7.42 -18.34
CA GLY A 485 1.74 -7.46 -19.79
C GLY A 485 3.21 -7.63 -20.18
N TYR A 486 4.16 -7.40 -19.27
CA TYR A 486 5.59 -7.45 -19.57
C TYR A 486 6.11 -8.89 -19.72
N GLN A 487 6.72 -9.19 -20.87
CA GLN A 487 7.21 -10.55 -21.20
C GLN A 487 8.65 -10.82 -20.73
N GLY A 488 9.32 -9.81 -20.20
CA GLY A 488 10.67 -9.94 -19.61
C GLY A 488 10.62 -10.46 -18.17
N THR A 489 11.78 -10.53 -17.54
CA THR A 489 11.92 -10.91 -16.14
C THR A 489 11.75 -9.69 -15.25
N VAL A 490 11.02 -9.83 -14.14
CA VAL A 490 10.77 -8.77 -13.17
C VAL A 490 11.35 -9.16 -11.81
N MET A 491 12.09 -8.24 -11.21
CA MET A 491 12.49 -8.32 -9.81
C MET A 491 11.92 -7.11 -9.06
N LEU A 492 11.11 -7.38 -8.06
CA LEU A 492 10.35 -6.39 -7.32
C LEU A 492 10.79 -6.38 -5.86
N VAL A 493 11.09 -5.21 -5.31
CA VAL A 493 11.12 -4.96 -3.87
C VAL A 493 9.90 -4.11 -3.56
N SER A 494 8.99 -4.61 -2.74
CA SER A 494 7.81 -3.84 -2.32
C SER A 494 7.32 -4.28 -0.95
N HIS A 495 6.71 -3.35 -0.25
CA HIS A 495 6.01 -3.55 1.01
C HIS A 495 4.48 -3.55 0.84
N ASP A 496 3.97 -3.29 -0.38
CA ASP A 496 2.55 -3.40 -0.71
C ASP A 496 2.19 -4.87 -0.98
N ARG A 497 1.45 -5.47 -0.04
CA ARG A 497 1.06 -6.90 -0.07
C ARG A 497 0.21 -7.22 -1.28
N GLN A 498 -0.77 -6.39 -1.58
CA GLN A 498 -1.69 -6.62 -2.71
C GLN A 498 -1.00 -6.45 -4.05
N PHE A 499 -0.10 -5.46 -4.16
CA PHE A 499 0.70 -5.27 -5.35
C PHE A 499 1.58 -6.50 -5.65
N VAL A 500 2.19 -7.08 -4.60
CA VAL A 500 2.96 -8.32 -4.72
C VAL A 500 2.05 -9.48 -5.15
N ASP A 501 0.89 -9.68 -4.50
CA ASP A 501 -0.04 -10.75 -4.87
C ASP A 501 -0.50 -10.68 -6.33
N ASN A 502 -0.71 -9.45 -6.84
CA ASN A 502 -1.22 -9.24 -8.20
C ASN A 502 -0.14 -9.35 -9.28
N THR A 503 1.16 -9.22 -8.93
CA THR A 503 2.21 -9.03 -9.95
C THR A 503 3.23 -10.14 -10.02
N VAL A 504 3.47 -10.91 -8.95
CA VAL A 504 4.57 -11.87 -8.92
C VAL A 504 4.11 -13.32 -8.85
N THR A 505 4.99 -14.22 -9.27
CA THR A 505 4.78 -15.66 -9.25
C THR A 505 5.60 -16.37 -8.18
N GLU A 506 6.60 -15.68 -7.60
CA GLU A 506 7.50 -16.21 -6.61
C GLU A 506 7.92 -15.10 -5.63
N CYS A 507 8.05 -15.43 -4.34
CA CYS A 507 8.52 -14.53 -3.30
C CYS A 507 9.79 -15.08 -2.64
N TRP A 508 10.81 -14.20 -2.50
CA TRP A 508 12.00 -14.47 -1.72
C TRP A 508 11.92 -13.70 -0.40
N ILE A 509 11.73 -14.42 0.70
CA ILE A 509 11.52 -13.83 2.02
C ILE A 509 12.80 -13.90 2.83
N PHE A 510 13.28 -12.76 3.32
CA PHE A 510 14.40 -12.65 4.25
C PHE A 510 13.94 -13.07 5.66
N GLU A 511 14.39 -14.25 6.11
CA GLU A 511 13.96 -14.89 7.37
C GLU A 511 14.84 -14.52 8.58
N GLY A 512 15.79 -13.60 8.40
CA GLY A 512 16.78 -13.23 9.41
C GLY A 512 18.09 -14.01 9.28
N GLU A 513 19.15 -13.52 9.94
CA GLU A 513 20.51 -14.09 9.91
C GLU A 513 21.05 -14.36 8.49
N GLY A 514 20.65 -13.55 7.51
CA GLY A 514 21.06 -13.68 6.12
C GLY A 514 20.38 -14.83 5.35
N ARG A 515 19.43 -15.54 5.95
CA ARG A 515 18.70 -16.62 5.29
C ARG A 515 17.60 -16.06 4.42
N ILE A 516 17.45 -16.61 3.20
CA ILE A 516 16.43 -16.20 2.23
C ILE A 516 15.66 -17.46 1.81
N GLY A 517 14.37 -17.51 2.17
CA GLY A 517 13.45 -18.57 1.76
C GLY A 517 12.82 -18.24 0.39
N GLN A 518 12.67 -19.26 -0.47
CA GLN A 518 12.03 -19.14 -1.78
C GLN A 518 10.66 -19.81 -1.70
N TYR A 519 9.61 -19.08 -2.08
CA TYR A 519 8.22 -19.50 -1.95
C TYR A 519 7.46 -19.22 -3.25
N VAL A 520 6.65 -20.17 -3.69
CA VAL A 520 5.84 -20.03 -4.91
C VAL A 520 4.55 -19.30 -4.58
N GLY A 521 4.12 -18.38 -5.46
CA GLY A 521 2.92 -17.59 -5.33
C GLY A 521 3.17 -16.14 -4.86
N GLY A 522 2.09 -15.43 -4.57
CA GLY A 522 2.11 -14.07 -4.04
C GLY A 522 2.49 -14.01 -2.56
N TYR A 523 2.28 -12.84 -1.94
CA TYR A 523 2.63 -12.61 -0.54
C TYR A 523 1.88 -13.53 0.44
N HIS A 524 0.56 -13.67 0.25
CA HIS A 524 -0.27 -14.48 1.15
C HIS A 524 0.09 -15.96 1.08
N ASP A 525 0.31 -16.49 -0.12
CA ASP A 525 0.73 -17.88 -0.34
C ASP A 525 2.11 -18.15 0.28
N ALA A 526 3.05 -17.25 0.03
CA ALA A 526 4.41 -17.33 0.55
C ALA A 526 4.45 -17.30 2.09
N ARG A 527 3.64 -16.44 2.73
CA ARG A 527 3.51 -16.37 4.20
C ARG A 527 2.90 -17.65 4.78
N GLY A 528 1.90 -18.22 4.12
CA GLY A 528 1.31 -19.51 4.48
C GLY A 528 2.36 -20.64 4.47
N GLN A 529 3.13 -20.76 3.39
CA GLN A 529 4.20 -21.76 3.25
C GLN A 529 5.32 -21.54 4.27
N GLN A 530 5.72 -20.28 4.51
CA GLN A 530 6.72 -19.92 5.53
C GLN A 530 6.29 -20.38 6.92
N SER A 531 5.04 -20.09 7.30
CA SER A 531 4.48 -20.45 8.61
C SER A 531 4.50 -21.97 8.82
N GLN A 532 4.12 -22.74 7.82
CA GLN A 532 4.16 -24.21 7.85
C GLN A 532 5.61 -24.74 7.98
N SER A 533 6.55 -24.16 7.23
CA SER A 533 7.96 -24.55 7.27
C SER A 533 8.59 -24.29 8.65
N MET A 534 8.26 -23.15 9.26
CA MET A 534 8.72 -22.79 10.62
C MET A 534 8.12 -23.70 11.69
N ALA A 535 6.83 -24.03 11.59
CA ALA A 535 6.17 -24.95 12.51
C ALA A 535 6.80 -26.36 12.45
N GLN A 536 7.13 -26.85 11.25
CA GLN A 536 7.82 -28.14 11.06
C GLN A 536 9.25 -28.11 11.61
N LYS A 537 10.00 -27.02 11.43
CA LYS A 537 11.36 -26.85 12.01
C LYS A 537 11.30 -26.84 13.54
N GLN A 538 10.32 -26.15 14.15
CA GLN A 538 10.14 -26.11 15.60
C GLN A 538 9.69 -27.46 16.18
N ALA A 539 8.85 -28.22 15.49
CA ALA A 539 8.47 -29.55 15.87
C ALA A 539 9.67 -30.52 15.86
N ARG A 540 10.55 -30.41 14.87
CA ARG A 540 11.81 -31.20 14.81
C ARG A 540 12.80 -30.82 15.93
N THR A 541 12.95 -29.54 16.27
CA THR A 541 13.84 -29.10 17.37
C THR A 541 13.32 -29.51 18.74
N LYS A 542 12.00 -29.50 18.95
CA LYS A 542 11.39 -30.02 20.21
C LYS A 542 11.54 -31.52 20.38
N SER A 543 11.57 -32.29 19.29
CA SER A 543 11.81 -33.77 19.35
C SER A 543 13.26 -34.16 19.63
N VAL A 544 14.23 -33.21 19.56
CA VAL A 544 15.67 -33.44 19.82
C VAL A 544 16.07 -33.01 21.24
N ALA A 545 15.22 -32.31 21.99
CA ALA A 545 15.54 -31.73 23.30
C ALA A 545 15.03 -32.49 24.52
N GLU A 546 14.56 -33.74 24.39
CA GLU A 546 14.33 -34.59 25.56
C GLU A 546 15.58 -35.40 25.89
N PRO A 547 16.12 -35.37 27.13
CA PRO A 547 17.31 -36.11 27.49
C PRO A 547 16.97 -37.62 27.59
N VAL A 548 17.65 -38.38 26.74
CA VAL A 548 17.59 -39.85 26.73
C VAL A 548 18.17 -40.36 28.04
N VAL A 549 17.30 -40.77 28.97
CA VAL A 549 17.68 -41.70 30.03
C VAL A 549 17.68 -43.10 29.43
N ALA A 550 18.86 -43.69 29.36
CA ALA A 550 19.10 -45.04 28.85
C ALA A 550 18.32 -46.09 29.63
N LYS A 551 17.46 -46.85 28.95
CA LYS A 551 17.20 -48.25 29.24
C LYS A 551 17.15 -49.02 27.94
N ALA A 552 18.04 -49.99 27.86
CA ALA A 552 18.12 -50.97 26.80
C ALA A 552 16.86 -51.85 26.78
N GLU A 553 16.35 -52.13 25.62
CA GLU A 553 16.16 -53.44 25.00
C GLU A 553 15.10 -53.39 23.88
N THR A 554 15.61 -53.76 22.72
CA THR A 554 14.94 -54.52 21.64
C THR A 554 13.51 -54.23 21.26
N ALA A 555 13.32 -53.59 20.08
CA ALA A 555 12.59 -54.22 18.96
C ALA A 555 12.58 -53.25 17.75
N LYS A 556 13.19 -53.69 16.63
CA LYS A 556 12.98 -53.10 15.29
C LYS A 556 11.49 -53.18 14.96
N LYS A 557 10.79 -52.01 14.93
CA LYS A 557 9.51 -51.89 14.25
C LYS A 557 9.80 -51.39 12.82
N SER A 558 9.56 -52.30 11.88
CA SER A 558 9.39 -52.02 10.46
C SER A 558 8.33 -50.91 10.24
N PRO A 559 8.43 -50.09 9.12
CA PRO A 559 7.43 -49.10 8.79
C PRO A 559 6.05 -49.78 8.77
N ALA A 560 5.08 -49.19 9.45
CA ALA A 560 3.72 -49.69 9.52
C ALA A 560 3.14 -49.69 8.09
N LYS A 561 2.98 -50.88 7.53
CA LYS A 561 2.23 -51.07 6.29
C LYS A 561 0.81 -50.55 6.51
N MET A 562 0.36 -49.69 5.64
CA MET A 562 -1.01 -49.21 5.58
C MET A 562 -2.00 -50.40 5.67
N SER A 563 -3.04 -50.29 6.51
CA SER A 563 -4.03 -51.36 6.66
C SER A 563 -4.69 -51.66 5.32
N TYR A 564 -4.93 -52.90 5.00
CA TYR A 564 -5.60 -53.36 3.78
C TYR A 564 -6.90 -52.58 3.49
N ASN A 565 -7.66 -52.25 4.53
CA ASN A 565 -8.89 -51.46 4.40
C ASN A 565 -8.64 -50.01 3.93
N LEU A 566 -7.59 -49.37 4.43
CA LEU A 566 -7.22 -48.02 4.03
C LEU A 566 -6.64 -47.98 2.59
N GLN A 567 -5.98 -49.05 2.20
CA GLN A 567 -5.45 -49.17 0.82
C GLN A 567 -6.56 -49.37 -0.19
N ARG A 568 -7.59 -50.18 0.16
CA ARG A 568 -8.78 -50.34 -0.68
C ARG A 568 -9.66 -49.09 -0.74
N GLU A 569 -9.71 -48.32 0.35
CA GLU A 569 -10.38 -47.01 0.39
C GLU A 569 -9.68 -46.03 -0.54
N LEU A 570 -8.35 -45.97 -0.50
CA LEU A 570 -7.55 -45.10 -1.37
C LEU A 570 -7.71 -45.47 -2.87
N GLU A 571 -7.82 -46.75 -3.21
CA GLU A 571 -8.04 -47.21 -4.58
C GLU A 571 -9.44 -46.87 -5.11
N GLY A 572 -10.44 -46.74 -4.24
CA GLY A 572 -11.83 -46.40 -4.61
C GLY A 572 -12.13 -44.91 -4.64
N LEU A 573 -11.33 -44.07 -3.96
CA LEU A 573 -11.57 -42.64 -3.85
C LEU A 573 -11.49 -41.88 -5.20
N PRO A 574 -10.55 -42.14 -6.12
CA PRO A 574 -10.52 -41.45 -7.42
C PRO A 574 -11.82 -41.62 -8.21
N GLN A 575 -12.36 -42.81 -8.26
CA GLN A 575 -13.63 -43.06 -8.95
C GLN A 575 -14.80 -42.33 -8.28
N ARG A 576 -14.80 -42.25 -6.93
CA ARG A 576 -15.82 -41.53 -6.18
C ARG A 576 -15.71 -40.01 -6.39
N LEU A 577 -14.51 -39.47 -6.53
CA LEU A 577 -14.27 -38.07 -6.87
C LEU A 577 -14.83 -37.75 -8.27
N GLU A 578 -14.54 -38.57 -9.29
CA GLU A 578 -15.11 -38.41 -10.64
C GLU A 578 -16.65 -38.44 -10.63
N GLU A 579 -17.26 -39.33 -9.82
CA GLU A 579 -18.73 -39.40 -9.71
C GLU A 579 -19.31 -38.13 -9.05
N LEU A 580 -18.65 -37.60 -8.02
CA LEU A 580 -19.07 -36.37 -7.34
C LEU A 580 -18.86 -35.13 -8.22
N GLU A 581 -17.76 -35.04 -8.95
CA GLU A 581 -17.51 -33.95 -9.92
C GLU A 581 -18.56 -33.96 -11.03
N ALA A 582 -18.89 -35.11 -11.60
CA ALA A 582 -19.92 -35.22 -12.64
C ALA A 582 -21.31 -34.85 -12.10
N ALA A 583 -21.64 -35.21 -10.87
CA ALA A 583 -22.90 -34.83 -10.23
C ALA A 583 -22.97 -33.32 -9.97
N LEU A 584 -21.87 -32.71 -9.53
CA LEU A 584 -21.76 -31.27 -9.30
C LEU A 584 -21.88 -30.49 -10.60
N GLU A 585 -21.19 -30.90 -11.67
CA GLU A 585 -21.31 -30.29 -13.00
C GLU A 585 -22.74 -30.36 -13.54
N ALA A 586 -23.44 -31.48 -13.36
CA ALA A 586 -24.84 -31.61 -13.77
C ALA A 586 -25.77 -30.64 -13.02
N LEU A 587 -25.56 -30.45 -11.72
CA LEU A 587 -26.32 -29.49 -10.92
C LEU A 587 -25.98 -28.05 -11.27
N GLN A 588 -24.72 -27.73 -11.54
CA GLN A 588 -24.30 -26.40 -11.99
C GLN A 588 -24.90 -26.02 -13.35
N ILE A 589 -24.94 -26.97 -14.29
CA ILE A 589 -25.62 -26.76 -15.60
C ILE A 589 -27.12 -26.49 -15.40
N GLN A 590 -27.78 -27.18 -14.47
CA GLN A 590 -29.19 -26.93 -14.17
C GLN A 590 -29.42 -25.55 -13.56
N VAL A 591 -28.55 -25.08 -12.68
CA VAL A 591 -28.64 -23.75 -12.05
C VAL A 591 -28.29 -22.63 -13.04
N ALA A 592 -27.37 -22.89 -13.99
CA ALA A 592 -26.97 -21.94 -15.03
C ALA A 592 -28.04 -21.72 -16.12
N ASP A 593 -29.05 -22.56 -16.22
CA ASP A 593 -30.14 -22.40 -17.18
C ASP A 593 -30.97 -21.15 -16.85
N ALA A 594 -31.14 -20.24 -17.81
CA ALA A 594 -31.89 -19.00 -17.65
C ALA A 594 -33.35 -19.21 -17.20
N SER A 595 -33.92 -20.39 -17.39
CA SER A 595 -35.25 -20.77 -16.95
C SER A 595 -35.32 -21.25 -15.49
N PHE A 596 -34.19 -21.53 -14.84
CA PHE A 596 -34.13 -22.10 -13.49
C PHE A 596 -34.83 -21.21 -12.45
N PHE A 597 -34.54 -19.92 -12.46
CA PHE A 597 -35.12 -18.96 -11.50
C PHE A 597 -36.60 -18.61 -11.80
N THR A 598 -37.17 -19.08 -12.89
CA THR A 598 -38.61 -18.96 -13.18
C THR A 598 -39.44 -20.12 -12.64
N GLN A 599 -38.80 -21.15 -12.10
CA GLN A 599 -39.43 -22.34 -11.52
C GLN A 599 -39.97 -22.08 -10.09
N PRO A 600 -40.84 -22.94 -9.57
CA PRO A 600 -41.37 -22.79 -8.21
C PRO A 600 -40.25 -22.75 -7.16
N HIS A 601 -40.41 -21.87 -6.16
CA HIS A 601 -39.44 -21.59 -5.11
C HIS A 601 -38.96 -22.86 -4.37
N ASP A 602 -39.88 -23.81 -4.12
CA ASP A 602 -39.55 -25.08 -3.44
C ASP A 602 -38.59 -25.95 -4.27
N TYR A 603 -38.70 -25.92 -5.60
CA TYR A 603 -37.81 -26.64 -6.50
C TYR A 603 -36.43 -25.99 -6.56
N THR A 604 -36.37 -24.69 -6.69
CA THR A 604 -35.09 -23.95 -6.73
C THR A 604 -34.32 -24.09 -5.42
N GLN A 605 -34.98 -24.02 -4.27
CA GLN A 605 -34.36 -24.26 -2.98
C GLN A 605 -33.81 -25.69 -2.84
N LYS A 606 -34.55 -26.68 -3.35
CA LYS A 606 -34.12 -28.07 -3.28
C LYS A 606 -32.84 -28.31 -4.10
N VAL A 607 -32.81 -27.81 -5.33
CA VAL A 607 -31.63 -27.97 -6.20
C VAL A 607 -30.41 -27.21 -5.66
N LEU A 608 -30.59 -26.02 -5.08
CA LEU A 608 -29.51 -25.27 -4.43
C LEU A 608 -28.98 -25.99 -3.18
N ALA A 609 -29.86 -26.64 -2.40
CA ALA A 609 -29.45 -27.44 -1.26
C ALA A 609 -28.67 -28.71 -1.70
N GLU A 610 -29.11 -29.36 -2.79
CA GLU A 610 -28.40 -30.50 -3.40
C GLU A 610 -27.03 -30.09 -3.95
N LEU A 611 -26.91 -28.90 -4.55
CA LEU A 611 -25.64 -28.33 -5.02
C LEU A 611 -24.68 -28.13 -3.85
N SER A 612 -25.13 -27.47 -2.78
CA SER A 612 -24.30 -27.24 -1.58
C SER A 612 -23.85 -28.55 -0.91
N GLN A 613 -24.73 -29.57 -0.88
CA GLN A 613 -24.37 -30.90 -0.36
C GLN A 613 -23.35 -31.62 -1.25
N ALA A 614 -23.46 -31.47 -2.57
CA ALA A 614 -22.50 -32.06 -3.52
C ALA A 614 -21.11 -31.42 -3.40
N GLU A 615 -21.07 -30.09 -3.23
CA GLU A 615 -19.82 -29.33 -2.99
C GLU A 615 -19.14 -29.80 -1.70
N GLN A 616 -19.90 -29.90 -0.60
CA GLN A 616 -19.36 -30.36 0.67
C GLN A 616 -18.87 -31.81 0.62
N ALA A 617 -19.61 -32.70 -0.06
CA ALA A 617 -19.22 -34.09 -0.22
C ALA A 617 -17.95 -34.26 -1.08
N LEU A 618 -17.75 -33.41 -2.06
CA LEU A 618 -16.53 -33.38 -2.88
C LEU A 618 -15.33 -32.93 -2.04
N GLU A 619 -15.48 -31.88 -1.25
CA GLU A 619 -14.43 -31.35 -0.37
C GLU A 619 -14.01 -32.40 0.67
N GLU A 620 -14.96 -33.04 1.36
CA GLU A 620 -14.69 -34.12 2.31
C GLU A 620 -13.97 -35.34 1.66
N ALA A 621 -14.33 -35.66 0.41
CA ALA A 621 -13.70 -36.76 -0.32
C ALA A 621 -12.26 -36.39 -0.74
N PHE A 622 -11.98 -35.11 -1.11
CA PHE A 622 -10.64 -34.61 -1.40
C PHE A 622 -9.74 -34.61 -0.18
N GLU A 623 -10.20 -34.07 0.96
CA GLU A 623 -9.45 -34.10 2.21
C GLU A 623 -9.12 -35.55 2.65
N ARG A 624 -10.06 -36.44 2.45
CA ARG A 624 -9.86 -37.85 2.79
C ARG A 624 -8.84 -38.53 1.87
N TRP A 625 -8.86 -38.22 0.60
CA TRP A 625 -7.89 -38.71 -0.38
C TRP A 625 -6.47 -38.19 -0.06
N GLU A 626 -6.32 -36.91 0.21
CA GLU A 626 -5.04 -36.30 0.58
C GLU A 626 -4.45 -36.92 1.87
N TYR A 627 -5.29 -37.10 2.87
CA TYR A 627 -4.90 -37.77 4.11
C TYR A 627 -4.40 -39.20 3.88
N LEU A 628 -5.09 -39.98 3.09
CA LEU A 628 -4.71 -41.39 2.81
C LEU A 628 -3.47 -41.45 1.91
N GLU A 629 -3.29 -40.53 0.99
CA GLU A 629 -2.10 -40.45 0.16
C GLU A 629 -0.87 -40.01 0.95
N SER A 630 -1.01 -39.10 1.90
CA SER A 630 0.04 -38.73 2.84
C SER A 630 0.50 -39.94 3.70
N LEU A 631 -0.45 -40.76 4.17
CA LEU A 631 -0.13 -42.00 4.90
C LEU A 631 0.58 -43.04 4.03
N LYS A 632 0.28 -43.11 2.73
CA LYS A 632 0.94 -44.00 1.77
C LYS A 632 2.37 -43.60 1.49
N ASN A 633 2.63 -42.30 1.40
CA ASN A 633 3.94 -41.73 1.04
C ASN A 633 4.89 -41.62 2.25
N GLY A 634 4.44 -42.01 3.45
CA GLY A 634 5.30 -42.13 4.65
C GLY A 634 5.74 -40.81 5.23
N ALA A 635 4.89 -39.78 5.13
CA ALA A 635 5.13 -38.47 5.74
C ALA A 635 4.92 -38.51 7.25
#